data_c36f3df4ad4116c8cbcd433a33a0be5e
#
_entry.id   c36f3df4ad4116c8cbcd433a33a0be5e
#
_cell.length_a   1.000
_cell.length_b   1.000
_cell.length_c   1.000
_cell.angle_alpha   90.00
_cell.angle_beta   90.00
_cell.angle_gamma   90.00
#
_symmetry.space_group_name_H-M   'P 1'
#
loop_
_entity.id
_entity.type
_entity.pdbx_description
1 polymer ?
#
loop_
_entity_poly.entity_id
_entity_poly.type
_entity_poly.pdbx_seq_one_letter_code
_entity_poly.pdbx_strand_id
1 'polypeptide(L)'
;LDVTVSEGNYLLNMTSTDRLLRRNSFKGLMTTYHKYRNTLANTLSSNCRVSAFYATAHKYHDTLEACLSEDNIPPSLYEGLIETVHENLKPLHEYIALKKEILGLDEFHAYDIYQPISNAADSFACDFDEAKVKVTAALSPLGYDYQAALQEGFDKQWIDIYENKGKRSGAYSWGIYGVHPYVLLNYQPRYNSISTLAHEMGHALHSYFSNKS
;
A
#
# COMPACT_ATOMS: atom_id res chain seq x y z
N LEU A 1 -1.22 28.61 0.82
CA LEU A 1 -2.36 27.69 0.63
C LEU A 1 -2.43 26.77 1.84
N ASP A 2 -3.55 26.80 2.58
CA ASP A 2 -3.81 25.84 3.65
C ASP A 2 -4.23 24.52 2.99
N VAL A 3 -3.38 23.49 3.11
CA VAL A 3 -3.64 22.14 2.60
C VAL A 3 -4.04 21.25 3.76
N THR A 4 -5.27 20.74 3.74
CA THR A 4 -5.68 19.72 4.71
C THR A 4 -5.00 18.41 4.37
N VAL A 5 -4.25 17.85 5.33
CA VAL A 5 -3.59 16.56 5.17
C VAL A 5 -4.49 15.46 5.70
N SER A 6 -4.79 14.48 4.86
CA SER A 6 -5.48 13.24 5.20
C SER A 6 -4.55 12.04 4.96
N GLU A 7 -4.90 10.87 5.46
CA GLU A 7 -4.15 9.64 5.13
C GLU A 7 -4.21 9.33 3.62
N GLY A 8 -5.32 9.65 2.95
CA GLY A 8 -5.49 9.38 1.52
C GLY A 8 -4.66 10.31 0.62
N ASN A 9 -4.47 11.58 1.00
CA ASN A 9 -3.69 12.54 0.20
C ASN A 9 -2.23 12.69 0.67
N TYR A 10 -1.83 12.06 1.77
CA TYR A 10 -0.48 12.18 2.32
C TYR A 10 0.60 11.79 1.31
N LEU A 11 0.47 10.62 0.68
CA LEU A 11 1.45 10.17 -0.33
C LEU A 11 1.48 11.09 -1.55
N LEU A 12 0.34 11.66 -1.93
CA LEU A 12 0.27 12.67 -2.99
C LEU A 12 1.16 13.88 -2.65
N ASN A 13 1.02 14.41 -1.43
CA ASN A 13 1.85 15.52 -0.97
C ASN A 13 3.34 15.14 -0.88
N MET A 14 3.65 13.88 -0.47
CA MET A 14 5.04 13.39 -0.34
C MET A 14 5.77 13.24 -1.68
N THR A 15 5.05 13.12 -2.81
CA THR A 15 5.65 13.07 -4.14
C THR A 15 5.82 14.44 -4.79
N SER A 16 5.34 15.52 -4.16
CA SER A 16 5.45 16.89 -4.69
C SER A 16 6.91 17.33 -4.83
N THR A 17 7.20 18.13 -5.84
CA THR A 17 8.51 18.81 -6.00
C THR A 17 8.72 19.90 -4.95
N ASP A 18 7.63 20.48 -4.40
CA ASP A 18 7.69 21.43 -3.28
C ASP A 18 8.11 20.77 -1.97
N ARG A 19 9.38 20.95 -1.58
CA ARG A 19 9.93 20.40 -0.34
C ARG A 19 9.24 20.93 0.92
N LEU A 20 8.74 22.17 0.88
CA LEU A 20 8.04 22.75 2.03
C LEU A 20 6.69 22.06 2.25
N LEU A 21 5.97 21.77 1.16
CA LEU A 21 4.73 21.00 1.21
C LEU A 21 4.97 19.60 1.77
N ARG A 22 6.00 18.87 1.30
CA ARG A 22 6.35 17.54 1.81
C ARG A 22 6.65 17.59 3.31
N ARG A 23 7.55 18.50 3.72
CA ARG A 23 7.95 18.67 5.14
C ARG A 23 6.76 18.98 6.04
N ASN A 24 5.90 19.90 5.61
CA ASN A 24 4.76 20.33 6.42
C ASN A 24 3.69 19.23 6.51
N SER A 25 3.43 18.51 5.42
CA SER A 25 2.53 17.34 5.41
C SER A 25 3.04 16.24 6.34
N PHE A 26 4.33 15.90 6.26
CA PHE A 26 4.96 14.94 7.16
C PHE A 26 4.85 15.37 8.63
N LYS A 27 5.25 16.61 8.94
CA LYS A 27 5.18 17.13 10.32
C LYS A 27 3.74 17.18 10.84
N GLY A 28 2.80 17.59 10.02
CA GLY A 28 1.37 17.67 10.41
C GLY A 28 0.83 16.29 10.81
N LEU A 29 1.07 15.29 9.98
CA LEU A 29 0.66 13.91 10.25
C LEU A 29 1.36 13.35 11.49
N MET A 30 2.69 13.41 11.55
CA MET A 30 3.47 12.86 12.67
C MET A 30 3.19 13.57 14.00
N THR A 31 2.97 14.89 13.99
CA THR A 31 2.58 15.62 15.18
C THR A 31 1.19 15.18 15.69
N THR A 32 0.28 14.86 14.79
CA THR A 32 -1.04 14.34 15.15
C THR A 32 -0.92 12.98 15.84
N TYR A 33 -0.17 12.04 15.27
CA TYR A 33 0.12 10.75 15.92
C TYR A 33 0.82 10.94 17.28
N HIS A 34 1.76 11.88 17.37
CA HIS A 34 2.46 12.16 18.62
C HIS A 34 1.52 12.61 19.76
N LYS A 35 0.46 13.36 19.45
CA LYS A 35 -0.55 13.75 20.46
C LYS A 35 -1.26 12.53 21.06
N TYR A 36 -1.40 11.46 20.31
CA TYR A 36 -2.07 10.22 20.73
C TYR A 36 -1.09 9.10 21.12
N ARG A 37 0.22 9.40 21.25
CA ARG A 37 1.26 8.38 21.45
C ARG A 37 0.98 7.42 22.62
N ASN A 38 0.43 7.93 23.73
CA ASN A 38 0.16 7.08 24.91
C ASN A 38 -0.99 6.10 24.64
N THR A 39 -2.03 6.55 23.95
CA THR A 39 -3.16 5.71 23.54
C THR A 39 -2.70 4.65 22.55
N LEU A 40 -1.93 5.04 21.54
CA LEU A 40 -1.38 4.12 20.53
C LEU A 40 -0.44 3.09 21.16
N ALA A 41 0.45 3.54 22.06
CA ALA A 41 1.36 2.64 22.78
C ALA A 41 0.59 1.64 23.67
N ASN A 42 -0.45 2.10 24.37
CA ASN A 42 -1.27 1.21 25.19
C ASN A 42 -2.06 0.20 24.35
N THR A 43 -2.61 0.62 23.21
CA THR A 43 -3.31 -0.27 22.28
C THR A 43 -2.37 -1.33 21.71
N LEU A 44 -1.17 -0.94 21.28
CA LEU A 44 -0.15 -1.88 20.79
C LEU A 44 0.29 -2.86 21.89
N SER A 45 0.59 -2.34 23.10
CA SER A 45 0.97 -3.17 24.25
C SER A 45 -0.13 -4.17 24.62
N SER A 46 -1.40 -3.76 24.56
CA SER A 46 -2.53 -4.64 24.84
C SER A 46 -2.64 -5.75 23.78
N ASN A 47 -2.43 -5.42 22.51
CA ASN A 47 -2.42 -6.41 21.43
C ASN A 47 -1.28 -7.44 21.65
N CYS A 48 -0.06 -6.98 21.95
CA CYS A 48 1.06 -7.88 22.25
C CYS A 48 0.76 -8.82 23.43
N ARG A 49 0.12 -8.31 24.49
CA ARG A 49 -0.26 -9.14 25.65
C ARG A 49 -1.31 -10.18 25.29
N VAL A 50 -2.30 -9.82 24.46
CA VAL A 50 -3.32 -10.78 23.99
C VAL A 50 -2.66 -11.87 23.15
N SER A 51 -1.79 -11.50 22.22
CA SER A 51 -1.04 -12.47 21.41
C SER A 51 -0.19 -13.41 22.28
N ALA A 52 0.53 -12.86 23.28
CA ALA A 52 1.32 -13.66 24.21
C ALA A 52 0.44 -14.61 25.06
N PHE A 53 -0.73 -14.16 25.50
CA PHE A 53 -1.68 -15.01 26.20
C PHE A 53 -2.13 -16.19 25.34
N TYR A 54 -2.52 -15.97 24.10
CA TYR A 54 -2.93 -17.03 23.18
C TYR A 54 -1.78 -17.99 22.86
N ALA A 55 -0.57 -17.48 22.60
CA ALA A 55 0.60 -18.33 22.39
C ALA A 55 0.84 -19.27 23.58
N THR A 56 0.80 -18.74 24.81
CA THR A 56 0.95 -19.52 26.02
C THR A 56 -0.17 -20.53 26.21
N ALA A 57 -1.43 -20.11 26.00
CA ALA A 57 -2.61 -20.99 26.18
C ALA A 57 -2.60 -22.16 25.19
N HIS A 58 -2.09 -21.96 23.98
CA HIS A 58 -1.92 -22.98 22.94
C HIS A 58 -0.58 -23.73 23.03
N LYS A 59 0.26 -23.43 24.05
CA LYS A 59 1.55 -24.09 24.31
C LYS A 59 2.62 -23.86 23.24
N TYR A 60 2.55 -22.76 22.53
CA TYR A 60 3.68 -22.30 21.70
C TYR A 60 4.79 -21.74 22.56
N HIS A 61 6.04 -21.85 22.09
CA HIS A 61 7.20 -21.30 22.78
C HIS A 61 7.09 -19.77 22.91
N ASP A 62 6.65 -19.11 21.86
CA ASP A 62 6.46 -17.66 21.82
C ASP A 62 5.39 -17.24 20.79
N THR A 63 5.18 -15.93 20.64
CA THR A 63 4.22 -15.37 19.69
C THR A 63 4.64 -15.51 18.24
N LEU A 64 5.95 -15.58 17.96
CA LEU A 64 6.46 -15.76 16.60
C LEU A 64 6.11 -17.15 16.08
N GLU A 65 6.42 -18.18 16.87
CA GLU A 65 6.05 -19.57 16.55
C GLU A 65 4.54 -19.70 16.37
N ALA A 66 3.75 -19.10 17.27
CA ALA A 66 2.29 -19.14 17.17
C ALA A 66 1.77 -18.54 15.85
N CYS A 67 2.27 -17.38 15.45
CA CYS A 67 1.86 -16.72 14.20
C CYS A 67 2.27 -17.50 12.94
N LEU A 68 3.46 -18.09 12.94
CA LEU A 68 4.00 -18.81 11.79
C LEU A 68 3.45 -20.23 11.63
N SER A 69 2.91 -20.81 12.72
CA SER A 69 2.40 -22.17 12.73
C SER A 69 1.18 -22.38 11.84
N GLU A 70 0.33 -21.37 11.67
CA GLU A 70 -0.86 -21.44 10.82
C GLU A 70 -0.51 -21.76 9.36
N ASP A 71 0.61 -21.20 8.86
CA ASP A 71 1.12 -21.43 7.51
C ASP A 71 2.25 -22.48 7.46
N ASN A 72 2.53 -23.15 8.60
CA ASN A 72 3.61 -24.13 8.74
C ASN A 72 4.99 -23.58 8.35
N ILE A 73 5.25 -22.32 8.71
CA ILE A 73 6.52 -21.62 8.42
C ILE A 73 7.45 -21.80 9.63
N PRO A 74 8.68 -22.32 9.45
CA PRO A 74 9.63 -22.41 10.55
C PRO A 74 10.16 -21.01 10.94
N PRO A 75 10.33 -20.68 12.24
CA PRO A 75 10.87 -19.41 12.71
C PRO A 75 12.21 -19.03 12.07
N SER A 76 13.06 -20.01 11.76
CA SER A 76 14.33 -19.81 11.08
C SER A 76 14.21 -19.15 9.69
N LEU A 77 13.09 -19.36 8.98
CA LEU A 77 12.85 -18.68 7.72
C LEU A 77 12.63 -17.17 7.93
N TYR A 78 11.87 -16.81 8.96
CA TYR A 78 11.65 -15.41 9.32
C TYR A 78 12.94 -14.71 9.77
N GLU A 79 13.73 -15.36 10.62
CA GLU A 79 15.02 -14.86 11.07
C GLU A 79 16.01 -14.72 9.90
N GLY A 80 16.09 -15.73 9.03
CA GLY A 80 16.93 -15.71 7.83
C GLY A 80 16.54 -14.60 6.85
N LEU A 81 15.24 -14.27 6.74
CA LEU A 81 14.80 -13.12 5.93
C LEU A 81 15.34 -11.80 6.49
N ILE A 82 15.26 -11.59 7.81
CA ILE A 82 15.78 -10.39 8.46
C ILE A 82 17.30 -10.29 8.26
N GLU A 83 18.02 -11.37 8.47
CA GLU A 83 19.48 -11.43 8.29
C GLU A 83 19.87 -11.11 6.83
N THR A 84 19.20 -11.75 5.87
CA THR A 84 19.43 -11.50 4.44
C THR A 84 19.17 -10.03 4.06
N VAL A 85 18.11 -9.41 4.58
CA VAL A 85 17.85 -7.98 4.35
C VAL A 85 18.97 -7.12 4.94
N HIS A 86 19.40 -7.40 6.18
CA HIS A 86 20.46 -6.64 6.84
C HIS A 86 21.80 -6.73 6.08
N GLU A 87 22.17 -7.90 5.61
CA GLU A 87 23.40 -8.11 4.82
C GLU A 87 23.36 -7.37 3.48
N ASN A 88 22.16 -7.08 2.95
CA ASN A 88 21.97 -6.46 1.65
C ASN A 88 21.47 -5.00 1.71
N LEU A 89 21.64 -4.29 2.83
CA LEU A 89 21.26 -2.89 2.96
C LEU A 89 22.17 -1.92 2.17
N LYS A 90 23.38 -2.32 1.82
CA LYS A 90 24.33 -1.46 1.11
C LYS A 90 23.78 -0.85 -0.18
N PRO A 91 23.16 -1.61 -1.11
CA PRO A 91 22.57 -1.04 -2.33
C PRO A 91 21.48 0.00 -2.04
N LEU A 92 20.68 -0.21 -0.99
CA LEU A 92 19.67 0.75 -0.57
C LEU A 92 20.31 2.07 -0.09
N HIS A 93 21.37 1.98 0.72
CA HIS A 93 22.08 3.16 1.18
C HIS A 93 22.75 3.92 0.03
N GLU A 94 23.35 3.22 -0.92
CA GLU A 94 23.95 3.80 -2.14
C GLU A 94 22.88 4.49 -2.99
N TYR A 95 21.70 3.87 -3.16
CA TYR A 95 20.57 4.48 -3.86
C TYR A 95 20.09 5.78 -3.19
N ILE A 96 19.96 5.78 -1.86
CA ILE A 96 19.54 6.98 -1.11
C ILE A 96 20.60 8.09 -1.21
N ALA A 97 21.87 7.75 -1.16
CA ALA A 97 22.98 8.71 -1.34
C ALA A 97 22.96 9.33 -2.75
N LEU A 98 22.81 8.50 -3.78
CA LEU A 98 22.67 8.96 -5.17
C LEU A 98 21.44 9.84 -5.35
N LYS A 99 20.30 9.43 -4.78
CA LYS A 99 19.07 10.22 -4.83
C LYS A 99 19.22 11.58 -4.17
N LYS A 100 19.89 11.66 -3.01
CA LYS A 100 20.21 12.90 -2.32
C LYS A 100 21.03 13.83 -3.23
N GLU A 101 22.06 13.29 -3.89
CA GLU A 101 22.91 14.03 -4.83
C GLU A 101 22.13 14.57 -6.04
N ILE A 102 21.37 13.71 -6.71
CA ILE A 102 20.56 14.09 -7.88
C ILE A 102 19.54 15.19 -7.53
N LEU A 103 18.94 15.13 -6.35
CA LEU A 103 17.96 16.11 -5.87
C LEU A 103 18.62 17.39 -5.34
N GLY A 104 19.95 17.47 -5.26
CA GLY A 104 20.71 18.63 -4.78
C GLY A 104 20.41 18.97 -3.32
N LEU A 105 20.20 17.97 -2.46
CA LEU A 105 19.82 18.16 -1.06
C LEU A 105 21.05 18.12 -0.16
N ASP A 106 21.19 19.10 0.74
CA ASP A 106 22.23 19.09 1.80
C ASP A 106 21.97 17.99 2.81
N GLU A 107 20.71 17.77 3.17
CA GLU A 107 20.24 16.71 4.07
C GLU A 107 19.04 15.99 3.47
N PHE A 108 19.04 14.66 3.59
CA PHE A 108 17.95 13.80 3.15
C PHE A 108 17.10 13.36 4.34
N HIS A 109 15.80 13.65 4.28
CA HIS A 109 14.85 13.33 5.34
C HIS A 109 13.78 12.34 4.88
N ALA A 110 13.04 11.77 5.82
CA ALA A 110 11.94 10.84 5.52
C ALA A 110 10.90 11.43 4.55
N TYR A 111 10.68 12.74 4.56
CA TYR A 111 9.77 13.40 3.62
C TYR A 111 10.36 13.62 2.21
N ASP A 112 11.61 13.24 1.97
CA ASP A 112 12.25 13.30 0.64
C ASP A 112 12.24 11.92 -0.07
N ILE A 113 11.85 10.84 0.63
CA ILE A 113 11.90 9.45 0.12
C ILE A 113 11.05 9.29 -1.15
N TYR A 114 9.85 9.86 -1.19
CA TYR A 114 8.91 9.67 -2.29
C TYR A 114 9.03 10.70 -3.41
N GLN A 115 9.90 11.72 -3.26
CA GLN A 115 10.10 12.69 -4.34
C GLN A 115 10.66 11.99 -5.58
N PRO A 116 10.06 12.17 -6.77
CA PRO A 116 10.60 11.64 -8.01
C PRO A 116 11.99 12.24 -8.32
N ILE A 117 12.86 11.44 -8.95
CA ILE A 117 14.19 11.89 -9.41
C ILE A 117 14.07 12.66 -10.72
N SER A 118 13.02 12.37 -11.52
CA SER A 118 12.77 13.03 -12.79
C SER A 118 11.45 13.79 -12.78
N ASN A 119 11.41 14.92 -13.49
CA ASN A 119 10.19 15.71 -13.67
C ASN A 119 9.15 15.03 -14.59
N ALA A 120 9.49 13.94 -15.26
CA ALA A 120 8.58 13.18 -16.10
C ALA A 120 7.41 12.55 -15.33
N ALA A 121 7.59 12.31 -14.03
CA ALA A 121 6.53 11.76 -13.17
C ALA A 121 5.42 12.78 -12.86
N ASP A 122 5.72 14.08 -12.86
CA ASP A 122 4.75 15.15 -12.57
C ASP A 122 3.83 15.45 -13.77
N SER A 123 4.23 15.06 -14.99
CA SER A 123 3.46 15.28 -16.21
C SER A 123 2.48 14.14 -16.53
N PHE A 124 2.54 13.03 -15.81
CA PHE A 124 1.66 11.91 -16.05
C PHE A 124 0.37 12.05 -15.24
N ALA A 125 -0.68 12.49 -15.92
CA ALA A 125 -2.04 12.49 -15.39
C ALA A 125 -2.86 11.48 -16.19
N CYS A 126 -3.62 10.62 -15.49
CA CYS A 126 -4.50 9.65 -16.11
C CYS A 126 -5.73 9.54 -15.22
N ASP A 127 -6.89 9.89 -15.73
CA ASP A 127 -8.14 9.72 -14.99
C ASP A 127 -8.56 8.25 -14.90
N PHE A 128 -9.60 7.97 -14.16
CA PHE A 128 -10.02 6.59 -13.92
C PHE A 128 -10.56 5.91 -15.17
N ASP A 129 -11.29 6.65 -16.05
CA ASP A 129 -11.83 6.08 -17.27
C ASP A 129 -10.72 5.74 -18.27
N GLU A 130 -9.74 6.61 -18.39
CA GLU A 130 -8.53 6.35 -19.18
C GLU A 130 -7.72 5.18 -18.60
N ALA A 131 -7.63 5.06 -17.26
CA ALA A 131 -6.97 3.95 -16.59
C ALA A 131 -7.63 2.61 -16.90
N LYS A 132 -8.97 2.54 -16.91
CA LYS A 132 -9.70 1.31 -17.31
C LYS A 132 -9.29 0.86 -18.72
N VAL A 133 -9.23 1.78 -19.67
CA VAL A 133 -8.80 1.46 -21.05
C VAL A 133 -7.38 0.91 -21.08
N LYS A 134 -6.45 1.58 -20.39
CA LYS A 134 -5.05 1.15 -20.34
C LYS A 134 -4.88 -0.24 -19.67
N VAL A 135 -5.58 -0.47 -18.56
CA VAL A 135 -5.53 -1.76 -17.85
C VAL A 135 -6.14 -2.86 -18.70
N THR A 136 -7.30 -2.63 -19.34
CA THR A 136 -7.92 -3.60 -20.25
C THR A 136 -6.97 -3.97 -21.41
N ALA A 137 -6.34 -2.98 -22.03
CA ALA A 137 -5.38 -3.23 -23.11
C ALA A 137 -4.15 -4.01 -22.63
N ALA A 138 -3.58 -3.64 -21.48
CA ALA A 138 -2.39 -4.29 -20.92
C ALA A 138 -2.64 -5.75 -20.51
N LEU A 139 -3.84 -6.07 -20.04
CA LEU A 139 -4.23 -7.41 -19.60
C LEU A 139 -4.85 -8.26 -20.74
N SER A 140 -4.87 -7.76 -21.99
CA SER A 140 -5.39 -8.51 -23.14
C SER A 140 -4.74 -9.89 -23.39
N PRO A 141 -3.44 -10.14 -23.08
CA PRO A 141 -2.85 -11.45 -23.21
C PRO A 141 -3.47 -12.54 -22.32
N LEU A 142 -4.24 -12.17 -21.28
CA LEU A 142 -4.89 -13.12 -20.36
C LEU A 142 -6.15 -13.78 -20.96
N GLY A 143 -6.54 -13.39 -22.16
CA GLY A 143 -7.59 -14.05 -22.93
C GLY A 143 -9.01 -13.48 -22.72
N TYR A 144 -9.94 -14.02 -23.51
CA TYR A 144 -11.30 -13.49 -23.64
C TYR A 144 -12.09 -13.55 -22.32
N ASP A 145 -12.07 -14.68 -21.62
CA ASP A 145 -12.85 -14.86 -20.38
C ASP A 145 -12.39 -13.90 -19.29
N TYR A 146 -11.07 -13.65 -19.19
CA TYR A 146 -10.51 -12.67 -18.27
C TYR A 146 -10.95 -11.26 -18.62
N GLN A 147 -10.89 -10.89 -19.90
CA GLN A 147 -11.32 -9.57 -20.38
C GLN A 147 -12.81 -9.32 -20.15
N ALA A 148 -13.65 -10.32 -20.38
CA ALA A 148 -15.08 -10.23 -20.14
C ALA A 148 -15.40 -10.01 -18.64
N ALA A 149 -14.72 -10.76 -17.75
CA ALA A 149 -14.90 -10.59 -16.31
C ALA A 149 -14.32 -9.25 -15.80
N LEU A 150 -13.21 -8.77 -16.36
CA LEU A 150 -12.64 -7.46 -16.06
C LEU A 150 -13.61 -6.33 -16.42
N GLN A 151 -14.19 -6.40 -17.62
CA GLN A 151 -15.20 -5.43 -18.07
C GLN A 151 -16.45 -5.48 -17.20
N GLU A 152 -16.91 -6.68 -16.82
CA GLU A 152 -18.03 -6.84 -15.89
C GLU A 152 -17.76 -6.12 -14.56
N GLY A 153 -16.53 -6.24 -14.01
CA GLY A 153 -16.13 -5.56 -12.77
C GLY A 153 -16.15 -4.04 -12.89
N PHE A 154 -15.76 -3.50 -14.04
CA PHE A 154 -15.83 -2.06 -14.31
C PHE A 154 -17.26 -1.55 -14.47
N ASP A 155 -18.13 -2.31 -15.14
CA ASP A 155 -19.50 -1.90 -15.47
C ASP A 155 -20.47 -2.06 -14.30
N LYS A 156 -20.24 -3.08 -13.44
CA LYS A 156 -21.15 -3.42 -12.33
C LYS A 156 -20.73 -2.83 -10.98
N GLN A 157 -19.91 -1.81 -10.98
CA GLN A 157 -19.56 -1.03 -9.79
C GLN A 157 -18.91 -1.88 -8.65
N TRP A 158 -18.02 -2.81 -9.00
CA TRP A 158 -17.28 -3.56 -7.98
C TRP A 158 -16.28 -2.70 -7.23
N ILE A 159 -16.01 -1.47 -7.70
CA ILE A 159 -14.91 -0.63 -7.25
C ILE A 159 -15.43 0.65 -6.58
N ASP A 160 -15.06 0.88 -5.33
CA ASP A 160 -15.16 2.17 -4.67
C ASP A 160 -13.87 2.96 -4.93
N ILE A 161 -13.95 3.99 -5.79
CA ILE A 161 -12.82 4.54 -6.54
C ILE A 161 -12.05 5.59 -5.76
N TYR A 162 -12.78 6.64 -5.27
CA TYR A 162 -12.15 7.86 -4.78
C TYR A 162 -12.11 7.95 -3.26
N GLU A 163 -11.17 8.76 -2.75
CA GLU A 163 -11.14 9.14 -1.35
C GLU A 163 -12.43 9.85 -0.95
N ASN A 164 -12.95 9.54 0.23
CA ASN A 164 -14.02 10.27 0.87
C ASN A 164 -13.85 10.27 2.40
N LYS A 165 -14.65 11.08 3.09
CA LYS A 165 -14.58 11.22 4.54
C LYS A 165 -14.88 9.90 5.25
N GLY A 166 -13.93 9.42 6.05
CA GLY A 166 -14.06 8.19 6.83
C GLY A 166 -13.61 6.92 6.09
N LYS A 167 -13.23 7.02 4.81
CA LYS A 167 -12.65 5.94 4.05
C LYS A 167 -11.19 5.71 4.48
N ARG A 168 -10.79 4.45 4.63
CA ARG A 168 -9.40 4.11 4.95
C ARG A 168 -8.50 4.35 3.76
N SER A 169 -7.24 4.70 4.03
CA SER A 169 -6.19 4.80 3.02
C SER A 169 -5.81 3.41 2.47
N GLY A 170 -5.08 3.41 1.35
CA GLY A 170 -4.63 2.20 0.68
C GLY A 170 -5.63 1.70 -0.36
N ALA A 171 -5.44 0.46 -0.78
CA ALA A 171 -6.31 -0.29 -1.69
C ALA A 171 -6.40 -1.73 -1.21
N TYR A 172 -7.49 -2.40 -1.52
CA TYR A 172 -7.63 -3.84 -1.32
C TYR A 172 -8.77 -4.41 -2.15
N SER A 173 -8.70 -5.70 -2.41
CA SER A 173 -9.78 -6.51 -2.95
C SER A 173 -10.31 -7.48 -1.88
N TRP A 174 -11.61 -7.66 -1.84
CA TRP A 174 -12.26 -8.61 -0.94
C TRP A 174 -13.25 -9.49 -1.70
N GLY A 175 -12.94 -10.78 -1.77
CA GLY A 175 -13.82 -11.79 -2.35
C GLY A 175 -14.65 -12.48 -1.28
N ILE A 176 -15.94 -12.62 -1.54
CA ILE A 176 -16.89 -13.35 -0.68
C ILE A 176 -17.62 -14.37 -1.57
N TYR A 177 -17.79 -15.60 -1.06
CA TYR A 177 -18.52 -16.64 -1.79
C TYR A 177 -19.98 -16.24 -2.03
N GLY A 178 -20.47 -16.46 -3.26
CA GLY A 178 -21.86 -16.21 -3.65
C GLY A 178 -22.20 -14.78 -4.06
N VAL A 179 -21.22 -13.85 -4.00
CA VAL A 179 -21.37 -12.47 -4.50
C VAL A 179 -20.14 -12.08 -5.32
N HIS A 180 -20.24 -10.95 -6.03
CA HIS A 180 -19.07 -10.41 -6.74
C HIS A 180 -18.02 -9.90 -5.76
N PRO A 181 -16.74 -9.85 -6.14
CA PRO A 181 -15.69 -9.21 -5.33
C PRO A 181 -15.94 -7.71 -5.17
N TYR A 182 -15.40 -7.14 -4.10
CA TYR A 182 -15.40 -5.70 -3.84
C TYR A 182 -13.96 -5.19 -3.83
N VAL A 183 -13.74 -4.06 -4.49
CA VAL A 183 -12.44 -3.40 -4.56
C VAL A 183 -12.56 -2.00 -3.97
N LEU A 184 -11.66 -1.67 -3.04
CA LEU A 184 -11.51 -0.32 -2.50
C LEU A 184 -10.23 0.29 -3.06
N LEU A 185 -10.35 1.51 -3.59
CA LEU A 185 -9.23 2.33 -4.05
C LEU A 185 -9.30 3.71 -3.40
N ASN A 186 -8.19 4.41 -3.40
CA ASN A 186 -8.08 5.85 -3.22
C ASN A 186 -7.38 6.42 -4.46
N TYR A 187 -8.09 6.32 -5.60
CA TYR A 187 -7.52 6.61 -6.91
C TYR A 187 -7.08 8.07 -7.03
N GLN A 188 -5.86 8.24 -7.50
CA GLN A 188 -5.26 9.53 -7.87
C GLN A 188 -4.81 9.44 -9.34
N PRO A 189 -4.86 10.52 -10.14
CA PRO A 189 -4.51 10.46 -11.57
C PRO A 189 -3.01 10.32 -11.80
N ARG A 190 -2.42 9.19 -11.37
CA ARG A 190 -0.98 8.89 -11.40
C ARG A 190 -0.73 7.45 -11.86
N TYR A 191 0.49 7.20 -12.35
CA TYR A 191 0.93 5.88 -12.78
C TYR A 191 0.70 4.78 -11.72
N ASN A 192 1.09 5.04 -10.46
CA ASN A 192 0.91 4.07 -9.39
C ASN A 192 -0.55 3.65 -9.20
N SER A 193 -1.51 4.57 -9.37
CA SER A 193 -2.93 4.23 -9.24
C SER A 193 -3.43 3.32 -10.36
N ILE A 194 -2.86 3.42 -11.57
CA ILE A 194 -3.16 2.48 -12.66
C ILE A 194 -2.62 1.09 -12.32
N SER A 195 -1.38 1.02 -11.85
CA SER A 195 -0.76 -0.24 -11.41
C SER A 195 -1.55 -0.88 -10.26
N THR A 196 -1.97 -0.05 -9.29
CA THR A 196 -2.82 -0.51 -8.17
C THR A 196 -4.17 -1.01 -8.66
N LEU A 197 -4.83 -0.30 -9.60
CA LEU A 197 -6.08 -0.76 -10.20
C LEU A 197 -5.92 -2.13 -10.86
N ALA A 198 -4.86 -2.33 -11.65
CA ALA A 198 -4.58 -3.62 -12.28
C ALA A 198 -4.32 -4.73 -11.23
N HIS A 199 -3.59 -4.41 -10.15
CA HIS A 199 -3.28 -5.33 -9.06
C HIS A 199 -4.53 -5.77 -8.31
N GLU A 200 -5.36 -4.83 -7.86
CA GLU A 200 -6.57 -5.14 -7.10
C GLU A 200 -7.62 -5.85 -7.95
N MET A 201 -7.74 -5.49 -9.24
CA MET A 201 -8.59 -6.24 -10.16
C MET A 201 -8.05 -7.65 -10.41
N GLY A 202 -6.74 -7.87 -10.37
CA GLY A 202 -6.14 -9.20 -10.39
C GLY A 202 -6.62 -10.07 -9.23
N HIS A 203 -6.59 -9.56 -8.01
CA HIS A 203 -7.14 -10.25 -6.84
C HIS A 203 -8.64 -10.48 -6.94
N ALA A 204 -9.39 -9.46 -7.41
CA ALA A 204 -10.83 -9.57 -7.59
C ALA A 204 -11.19 -10.68 -8.57
N LEU A 205 -10.53 -10.73 -9.72
CA LEU A 205 -10.78 -11.76 -10.73
C LEU A 205 -10.32 -13.15 -10.28
N HIS A 206 -9.23 -13.26 -9.53
CA HIS A 206 -8.84 -14.52 -8.89
C HIS A 206 -9.98 -15.04 -8.00
N SER A 207 -10.51 -14.21 -7.10
CA SER A 207 -11.64 -14.59 -6.24
C SER A 207 -12.91 -14.92 -7.05
N TYR A 208 -13.20 -14.14 -8.10
CA TYR A 208 -14.35 -14.35 -8.96
C TYR A 208 -14.32 -15.71 -9.68
N PHE A 209 -13.18 -16.08 -10.24
CA PHE A 209 -13.02 -17.38 -10.90
C PHE A 209 -12.99 -18.53 -9.91
N SER A 210 -12.35 -18.36 -8.76
CA SER A 210 -12.34 -19.38 -7.70
C SER A 210 -13.74 -19.66 -7.14
N ASN A 211 -14.62 -18.66 -7.10
CA ASN A 211 -16.00 -18.82 -6.64
C ASN A 211 -16.90 -19.47 -7.70
N LYS A 212 -16.48 -19.52 -8.96
CA LYS A 212 -17.24 -20.16 -10.05
C LYS A 212 -16.87 -21.63 -10.29
N SER A 213 -15.73 -22.08 -9.76
CA SER A 213 -15.28 -23.47 -9.82
C SER A 213 -15.79 -24.28 -8.65
#